data_a48bc8d300774860f1a9c088d290903c
#
_entry.id   a48bc8d300774860f1a9c088d290903c
#
_cell.length_a   1.000
_cell.length_b   1.000
_cell.length_c   1.000
_cell.angle_alpha   90.00
_cell.angle_beta   90.00
_cell.angle_gamma   90.00
#
_symmetry.space_group_name_H-M   'P 1'
#
loop_
_entity.id
_entity.type
_entity.pdbx_description
1 polymer ?
#
loop_
_entity_poly.entity_id
_entity_poly.type
_entity_poly.pdbx_seq_one_letter_code
_entity_poly.pdbx_strand_id
1 'polypeptide(L)'
;SVTTESDRFLLDGECMIIGHRGLSSLAPENTMAAFRSAVGHQVSWVEADVDVIADGTVIICHDSTLDRTTNRTGRYDDLTIADLAGIDAGGWFSSQYEGEPLPTLGNLIDLMNEAGLNANIEIKPNETGKEGTLRLIDGVVAQLERLRPGPKVIVSSFSHVLLHLLKQRAPHVPVGCLYESRTLGDDWRSTLEIVGADYIHPEDTGLTRQQVQAFR
;
A
#
# COMPACT_ATOMS: atom_id res chain seq x y z
N SER A 1 3.06 4.73 -22.73
CA SER A 1 2.10 4.40 -21.70
C SER A 1 2.82 4.34 -20.37
N VAL A 2 2.27 5.02 -19.38
CA VAL A 2 2.89 5.21 -18.07
C VAL A 2 2.61 4.03 -17.13
N THR A 3 1.67 3.17 -17.48
CA THR A 3 1.25 2.03 -16.68
C THR A 3 1.64 0.72 -17.37
N THR A 4 2.07 -0.26 -16.58
CA THR A 4 2.34 -1.61 -17.04
C THR A 4 1.12 -2.50 -16.80
N GLU A 5 1.11 -3.69 -17.37
CA GLU A 5 0.03 -4.64 -17.14
C GLU A 5 -0.08 -5.05 -15.67
N SER A 6 1.02 -5.03 -14.94
CA SER A 6 1.05 -5.27 -13.49
C SER A 6 0.36 -4.17 -12.66
N ASP A 7 0.15 -2.99 -13.24
CA ASP A 7 -0.54 -1.87 -12.60
C ASP A 7 -2.07 -1.98 -12.71
N ARG A 8 -2.57 -3.09 -13.26
CA ARG A 8 -4.00 -3.32 -13.47
C ARG A 8 -4.52 -4.42 -12.56
N PHE A 9 -5.71 -4.23 -12.03
CA PHE A 9 -6.46 -5.30 -11.41
C PHE A 9 -7.96 -5.10 -11.65
N LEU A 10 -8.75 -6.15 -11.40
CA LEU A 10 -10.19 -6.13 -11.62
C LEU A 10 -10.92 -5.74 -10.35
N LEU A 11 -11.73 -4.69 -10.44
CA LEU A 11 -12.61 -4.23 -9.40
C LEU A 11 -13.99 -4.07 -10.00
N ASP A 12 -15.02 -4.71 -9.42
CA ASP A 12 -16.39 -4.68 -9.92
C ASP A 12 -16.55 -5.05 -11.40
N GLY A 13 -15.71 -6.00 -11.88
CA GLY A 13 -15.72 -6.48 -13.28
C GLY A 13 -15.08 -5.52 -14.27
N GLU A 14 -14.65 -4.38 -13.84
CA GLU A 14 -13.92 -3.43 -14.67
C GLU A 14 -12.42 -3.54 -14.44
N CYS A 15 -11.66 -3.38 -15.50
CA CYS A 15 -10.20 -3.29 -15.41
C CYS A 15 -9.84 -1.88 -15.03
N MET A 16 -9.17 -1.72 -13.89
CA MET A 16 -8.72 -0.42 -13.41
C MET A 16 -7.22 -0.28 -13.57
N ILE A 17 -6.79 0.95 -13.86
CA ILE A 17 -5.37 1.29 -13.91
C ILE A 17 -4.99 1.87 -12.55
N ILE A 18 -3.96 1.30 -11.94
CA ILE A 18 -3.45 1.72 -10.64
C ILE A 18 -2.00 2.18 -10.81
N GLY A 19 -1.69 3.35 -10.30
CA GLY A 19 -0.32 3.83 -10.20
C GLY A 19 0.44 3.07 -9.12
N HIS A 20 1.25 2.09 -9.51
CA HIS A 20 2.04 1.26 -8.62
C HIS A 20 3.09 2.12 -7.90
N ARG A 21 2.99 2.23 -6.57
CA ARG A 21 3.81 3.12 -5.73
C ARG A 21 3.71 4.60 -6.19
N GLY A 22 2.51 5.02 -6.61
CA GLY A 22 2.27 6.26 -7.33
C GLY A 22 2.60 6.11 -8.82
N LEU A 23 2.85 7.20 -9.55
CA LEU A 23 3.40 7.10 -10.90
C LEU A 23 4.93 6.93 -10.83
N SER A 24 5.37 5.75 -10.47
CA SER A 24 6.78 5.43 -10.21
C SER A 24 7.69 5.47 -11.45
N SER A 25 7.12 5.53 -12.63
CA SER A 25 7.87 5.77 -13.87
C SER A 25 8.24 7.23 -14.09
N LEU A 26 7.53 8.15 -13.45
CA LEU A 26 7.70 9.62 -13.62
C LEU A 26 8.29 10.29 -12.38
N ALA A 27 8.12 9.70 -11.20
CA ALA A 27 8.55 10.27 -9.93
C ALA A 27 9.01 9.14 -9.00
N PRO A 28 9.82 9.44 -7.97
CA PRO A 28 10.34 8.39 -7.08
C PRO A 28 9.22 7.63 -6.38
N GLU A 29 9.31 6.31 -6.40
CA GLU A 29 8.30 5.40 -5.84
C GLU A 29 7.95 5.73 -4.39
N ASN A 30 6.67 5.54 -4.02
CA ASN A 30 6.20 5.71 -2.65
C ASN A 30 6.53 7.08 -2.04
N THR A 31 6.53 8.13 -2.85
CA THR A 31 6.65 9.52 -2.38
C THR A 31 5.39 10.30 -2.70
N MET A 32 5.19 11.41 -1.99
CA MET A 32 4.07 12.30 -2.29
C MET A 32 4.15 12.88 -3.70
N ALA A 33 5.37 13.10 -4.22
CA ALA A 33 5.58 13.51 -5.61
C ALA A 33 4.98 12.49 -6.59
N ALA A 34 5.19 11.19 -6.36
CA ALA A 34 4.64 10.13 -7.19
C ALA A 34 3.10 10.05 -7.09
N PHE A 35 2.55 10.23 -5.90
CA PHE A 35 1.09 10.22 -5.69
C PHE A 35 0.41 11.45 -6.31
N ARG A 36 1.01 12.63 -6.15
CA ARG A 36 0.52 13.87 -6.81
C ARG A 36 0.63 13.78 -8.33
N SER A 37 1.66 13.14 -8.86
CA SER A 37 1.82 12.90 -10.29
C SER A 37 0.67 12.03 -10.83
N ALA A 38 0.23 11.02 -10.07
CA ALA A 38 -0.94 10.22 -10.42
C ALA A 38 -2.19 11.09 -10.53
N VAL A 39 -2.43 11.97 -9.58
CA VAL A 39 -3.55 12.93 -9.61
C VAL A 39 -3.47 13.81 -10.85
N GLY A 40 -2.28 14.38 -11.13
CA GLY A 40 -2.07 15.26 -12.29
C GLY A 40 -2.27 14.57 -13.63
N HIS A 41 -2.08 13.26 -13.71
CA HIS A 41 -2.29 12.45 -14.92
C HIS A 41 -3.66 11.75 -14.93
N GLN A 42 -4.57 12.14 -14.03
CA GLN A 42 -5.94 11.60 -13.94
C GLN A 42 -5.99 10.09 -13.67
N VAL A 43 -4.98 9.55 -13.01
CA VAL A 43 -5.00 8.19 -12.49
C VAL A 43 -5.80 8.22 -11.18
N SER A 44 -6.89 7.48 -11.11
CA SER A 44 -7.82 7.53 -9.97
C SER A 44 -7.45 6.64 -8.80
N TRP A 45 -6.53 5.70 -9.01
CA TRP A 45 -6.05 4.78 -7.99
C TRP A 45 -4.53 4.78 -7.93
N VAL A 46 -3.99 4.76 -6.71
CA VAL A 46 -2.57 4.49 -6.46
C VAL A 46 -2.44 3.30 -5.53
N GLU A 47 -1.28 2.66 -5.57
CA GLU A 47 -0.88 1.63 -4.63
C GLU A 47 0.29 2.18 -3.80
N ALA A 48 0.27 1.92 -2.50
CA ALA A 48 1.30 2.35 -1.57
C ALA A 48 1.63 1.22 -0.58
N ASP A 49 2.91 1.00 -0.37
CA ASP A 49 3.41 0.02 0.61
C ASP A 49 3.63 0.69 1.95
N VAL A 50 3.07 0.14 3.02
CA VAL A 50 3.18 0.73 4.36
C VAL A 50 3.83 -0.22 5.36
N ASP A 51 4.53 0.37 6.31
CA ASP A 51 5.11 -0.30 7.45
C ASP A 51 5.11 0.65 8.65
N VAL A 52 5.46 0.16 9.84
CA VAL A 52 5.44 0.95 11.07
C VAL A 52 6.85 1.13 11.63
N ILE A 53 7.10 2.29 12.21
CA ILE A 53 8.33 2.59 12.95
C ILE A 53 8.08 2.56 14.46
N ALA A 54 9.12 2.78 15.26
CA ALA A 54 9.12 2.49 16.70
C ALA A 54 8.03 3.21 17.49
N ASP A 55 7.69 4.44 17.12
CA ASP A 55 6.68 5.26 17.82
C ASP A 55 5.24 5.03 17.33
N GLY A 56 5.02 4.06 16.45
CA GLY A 56 3.71 3.76 15.88
C GLY A 56 3.35 4.56 14.62
N THR A 57 4.23 5.46 14.17
CA THR A 57 4.02 6.16 12.90
C THR A 57 4.05 5.17 11.75
N VAL A 58 3.05 5.23 10.88
CA VAL A 58 2.99 4.40 9.66
C VAL A 58 3.64 5.17 8.53
N ILE A 59 4.71 4.63 7.99
CA ILE A 59 5.47 5.20 6.88
C ILE A 59 5.12 4.49 5.57
N ILE A 60 5.43 5.12 4.45
CA ILE A 60 5.26 4.54 3.12
C ILE A 60 6.66 4.20 2.58
N CYS A 61 6.96 2.90 2.52
CA CYS A 61 8.24 2.39 2.06
C CYS A 61 8.09 0.92 1.66
N HIS A 62 8.65 0.55 0.51
CA HIS A 62 8.56 -0.83 0.03
C HIS A 62 9.54 -1.76 0.74
N ASP A 63 10.80 -1.36 0.87
CA ASP A 63 11.86 -2.20 1.43
C ASP A 63 11.86 -2.16 2.96
N SER A 64 12.48 -3.14 3.59
CA SER A 64 12.69 -3.18 5.04
C SER A 64 13.84 -2.26 5.47
N THR A 65 14.62 -1.73 4.52
CA THR A 65 15.74 -0.83 4.75
C THR A 65 15.60 0.43 3.91
N LEU A 66 16.35 1.46 4.28
CA LEU A 66 16.32 2.77 3.62
C LEU A 66 17.31 2.89 2.45
N ASP A 67 18.14 1.87 2.19
CA ASP A 67 19.32 1.95 1.32
C ASP A 67 18.99 2.27 -0.13
N ARG A 68 17.99 1.60 -0.72
CA ARG A 68 17.72 1.66 -2.16
C ARG A 68 17.07 2.97 -2.59
N THR A 69 16.17 3.51 -1.77
CA THR A 69 15.30 4.62 -2.17
C THR A 69 15.48 5.88 -1.35
N THR A 70 16.48 5.91 -0.46
CA THR A 70 16.79 7.10 0.33
C THR A 70 18.30 7.36 0.42
N ASN A 71 18.66 8.50 0.99
CA ASN A 71 20.04 8.87 1.29
C ASN A 71 20.56 8.24 2.60
N ARG A 72 19.75 7.41 3.25
CA ARG A 72 20.11 6.72 4.50
C ARG A 72 20.26 5.23 4.28
N THR A 73 20.93 4.57 5.24
CA THR A 73 21.15 3.12 5.24
C THR A 73 20.56 2.49 6.49
N GLY A 74 20.30 1.18 6.41
CA GLY A 74 19.82 0.38 7.54
C GLY A 74 18.31 0.29 7.64
N ARG A 75 17.88 -0.42 8.67
CA ARG A 75 16.46 -0.62 8.97
C ARG A 75 15.86 0.66 9.58
N TYR A 76 14.54 0.77 9.52
CA TYR A 76 13.80 1.93 10.01
C TYR A 76 12.91 1.63 11.23
N ASP A 77 12.81 0.38 11.64
CA ASP A 77 11.89 -0.04 12.71
C ASP A 77 12.19 0.53 14.10
N ASP A 78 13.39 1.06 14.33
CA ASP A 78 13.76 1.74 15.57
C ASP A 78 13.70 3.27 15.52
N LEU A 79 13.29 3.82 14.36
CA LEU A 79 13.17 5.27 14.17
C LEU A 79 11.86 5.82 14.76
N THR A 80 11.86 7.12 15.03
CA THR A 80 10.66 7.88 15.40
C THR A 80 10.33 8.90 14.30
N ILE A 81 9.18 9.55 14.40
CA ILE A 81 8.79 10.57 13.41
C ILE A 81 9.81 11.70 13.30
N ALA A 82 10.46 12.07 14.42
CA ALA A 82 11.49 13.10 14.42
C ALA A 82 12.71 12.69 13.58
N ASP A 83 13.04 11.40 13.55
CA ASP A 83 14.16 10.87 12.78
C ASP A 83 13.90 10.90 11.26
N LEU A 84 12.66 11.03 10.83
CA LEU A 84 12.30 11.09 9.41
C LEU A 84 12.72 12.42 8.79
N ALA A 85 12.90 13.47 9.58
CA ALA A 85 13.35 14.76 9.10
C ALA A 85 14.75 14.63 8.48
N GLY A 86 14.91 15.16 7.26
CA GLY A 86 16.18 15.09 6.55
C GLY A 86 16.42 13.78 5.79
N ILE A 87 15.52 12.80 5.85
CA ILE A 87 15.58 11.64 4.96
C ILE A 87 15.12 12.08 3.58
N ASP A 88 16.00 11.94 2.60
CA ASP A 88 15.73 12.24 1.20
C ASP A 88 15.32 10.94 0.49
N ALA A 89 14.08 10.86 0.05
CA ALA A 89 13.49 9.70 -0.64
C ALA A 89 13.33 9.96 -2.16
N GLY A 90 13.93 11.01 -2.69
CA GLY A 90 13.76 11.37 -4.09
C GLY A 90 15.04 11.53 -4.91
N GLY A 91 16.14 11.91 -4.29
CA GLY A 91 17.39 12.21 -4.99
C GLY A 91 17.99 11.00 -5.71
N TRP A 92 17.77 9.79 -5.21
CA TRP A 92 18.19 8.55 -5.86
C TRP A 92 17.57 8.36 -7.26
N PHE A 93 16.36 8.86 -7.43
CA PHE A 93 15.62 8.76 -8.69
C PHE A 93 16.09 9.80 -9.71
N SER A 94 16.22 11.05 -9.26
CA SER A 94 16.63 12.17 -10.09
C SER A 94 16.96 13.37 -9.21
N SER A 95 17.90 14.20 -9.64
CA SER A 95 18.27 15.45 -8.94
C SER A 95 17.10 16.41 -8.79
N GLN A 96 16.11 16.34 -9.68
CA GLN A 96 14.88 17.13 -9.63
C GLN A 96 14.11 16.87 -8.32
N TYR A 97 14.23 15.68 -7.76
CA TYR A 97 13.50 15.25 -6.56
C TYR A 97 14.37 15.23 -5.30
N GLU A 98 15.55 15.82 -5.32
CA GLU A 98 16.36 15.99 -4.12
C GLU A 98 15.55 16.66 -3.01
N GLY A 99 15.63 16.10 -1.79
CA GLY A 99 14.90 16.61 -0.64
C GLY A 99 13.46 16.15 -0.52
N GLU A 100 12.97 15.29 -1.43
CA GLU A 100 11.62 14.72 -1.32
C GLU A 100 11.53 13.89 -0.04
N PRO A 101 10.60 14.23 0.89
CA PRO A 101 10.51 13.53 2.17
C PRO A 101 10.05 12.08 2.03
N LEU A 102 10.48 11.23 2.96
CA LEU A 102 9.86 9.92 3.18
C LEU A 102 8.46 10.15 3.76
N PRO A 103 7.38 9.74 3.08
CA PRO A 103 6.04 10.09 3.52
C PRO A 103 5.49 9.15 4.59
N THR A 104 4.49 9.64 5.32
CA THR A 104 3.66 8.84 6.20
C THR A 104 2.35 8.48 5.51
N LEU A 105 1.66 7.46 6.03
CA LEU A 105 0.30 7.14 5.58
C LEU A 105 -0.64 8.34 5.77
N GLY A 106 -0.48 9.10 6.86
CA GLY A 106 -1.24 10.32 7.09
C GLY A 106 -1.12 11.34 5.96
N ASN A 107 0.06 11.49 5.38
CA ASN A 107 0.26 12.36 4.22
C ASN A 107 -0.57 11.89 3.01
N LEU A 108 -0.62 10.59 2.76
CA LEU A 108 -1.42 10.03 1.67
C LEU A 108 -2.92 10.21 1.94
N ILE A 109 -3.37 9.96 3.17
CA ILE A 109 -4.77 10.17 3.55
C ILE A 109 -5.19 11.63 3.30
N ASP A 110 -4.33 12.59 3.65
CA ASP A 110 -4.61 14.01 3.40
C ASP A 110 -4.78 14.28 1.90
N LEU A 111 -3.92 13.72 1.06
CA LEU A 111 -4.03 13.86 -0.40
C LEU A 111 -5.29 13.17 -0.95
N MET A 112 -5.63 12.00 -0.44
CA MET A 112 -6.87 11.29 -0.82
C MET A 112 -8.09 12.16 -0.53
N ASN A 113 -8.13 12.76 0.65
CA ASN A 113 -9.22 13.66 1.04
C ASN A 113 -9.27 14.93 0.17
N GLU A 114 -8.12 15.50 -0.17
CA GLU A 114 -8.03 16.73 -0.95
C GLU A 114 -8.39 16.50 -2.42
N ALA A 115 -7.89 15.44 -3.03
CA ALA A 115 -7.95 15.22 -4.47
C ALA A 115 -9.00 14.19 -4.90
N GLY A 116 -9.64 13.48 -3.97
CA GLY A 116 -10.54 12.37 -4.29
C GLY A 116 -9.80 11.13 -4.80
N LEU A 117 -8.52 11.02 -4.53
CA LEU A 117 -7.69 9.89 -4.95
C LEU A 117 -8.04 8.64 -4.16
N ASN A 118 -8.16 7.52 -4.85
CA ASN A 118 -8.37 6.21 -4.23
C ASN A 118 -7.03 5.49 -4.05
N ALA A 119 -6.94 4.61 -3.07
CA ALA A 119 -5.70 3.90 -2.82
C ALA A 119 -5.90 2.44 -2.44
N ASN A 120 -5.00 1.60 -2.94
CA ASN A 120 -4.73 0.27 -2.43
C ASN A 120 -3.53 0.39 -1.48
N ILE A 121 -3.77 0.20 -0.20
CA ILE A 121 -2.75 0.25 0.84
C ILE A 121 -2.25 -1.17 1.08
N GLU A 122 -1.05 -1.48 0.65
CA GLU A 122 -0.43 -2.78 0.90
C GLU A 122 0.31 -2.75 2.22
N ILE A 123 -0.14 -3.58 3.16
CA ILE A 123 0.52 -3.75 4.45
C ILE A 123 1.56 -4.86 4.32
N LYS A 124 2.82 -4.50 4.51
CA LYS A 124 3.91 -5.47 4.51
C LYS A 124 3.84 -6.37 5.73
N PRO A 125 4.15 -7.67 5.59
CA PRO A 125 4.35 -8.53 6.76
C PRO A 125 5.41 -7.90 7.67
N ASN A 126 5.06 -7.66 8.94
CA ASN A 126 5.96 -7.01 9.87
C ASN A 126 6.94 -8.01 10.45
N GLU A 127 8.23 -7.70 10.39
CA GLU A 127 9.32 -8.58 10.85
C GLU A 127 9.65 -8.39 12.33
N THR A 128 9.01 -7.44 13.03
CA THR A 128 9.32 -7.11 14.42
C THR A 128 8.45 -7.86 15.43
N GLY A 129 7.73 -8.88 14.99
CA GLY A 129 6.94 -9.76 15.85
C GLY A 129 5.54 -9.25 16.13
N LYS A 130 4.90 -9.84 17.14
CA LYS A 130 3.50 -9.57 17.48
C LYS A 130 3.23 -8.10 17.82
N GLU A 131 4.07 -7.50 18.65
CA GLU A 131 3.89 -6.11 19.07
C GLU A 131 3.99 -5.14 17.89
N GLY A 132 4.98 -5.35 17.01
CA GLY A 132 5.13 -4.55 15.79
C GLY A 132 3.96 -4.72 14.84
N THR A 133 3.49 -5.94 14.67
CA THR A 133 2.31 -6.24 13.82
C THR A 133 1.06 -5.54 14.35
N LEU A 134 0.80 -5.62 15.65
CA LEU A 134 -0.36 -4.95 16.26
C LEU A 134 -0.25 -3.43 16.17
N ARG A 135 0.95 -2.89 16.37
CA ARG A 135 1.21 -1.46 16.20
C ARG A 135 0.94 -0.98 14.77
N LEU A 136 1.34 -1.78 13.79
CA LEU A 136 1.09 -1.49 12.37
C LEU A 136 -0.41 -1.48 12.07
N ILE A 137 -1.14 -2.49 12.51
CA ILE A 137 -2.58 -2.58 12.32
C ILE A 137 -3.29 -1.39 12.98
N ASP A 138 -2.96 -1.09 14.23
CA ASP A 138 -3.57 0.01 14.97
C ASP A 138 -3.26 1.37 14.30
N GLY A 139 -2.05 1.56 13.82
CA GLY A 139 -1.65 2.77 13.10
C GLY A 139 -2.39 2.93 11.78
N VAL A 140 -2.54 1.85 11.01
CA VAL A 140 -3.29 1.88 9.74
C VAL A 140 -4.76 2.20 10.01
N VAL A 141 -5.39 1.53 10.97
CA VAL A 141 -6.80 1.77 11.33
C VAL A 141 -7.01 3.21 11.74
N ALA A 142 -6.14 3.75 12.59
CA ALA A 142 -6.23 5.15 13.03
C ALA A 142 -6.17 6.15 11.86
N GLN A 143 -5.30 5.91 10.89
CA GLN A 143 -5.21 6.76 9.72
C GLN A 143 -6.43 6.60 8.80
N LEU A 144 -6.93 5.38 8.60
CA LEU A 144 -8.13 5.15 7.79
C LEU A 144 -9.38 5.83 8.36
N GLU A 145 -9.47 5.99 9.68
CA GLU A 145 -10.57 6.71 10.34
C GLU A 145 -10.61 8.20 9.96
N ARG A 146 -9.48 8.76 9.51
CA ARG A 146 -9.40 10.15 9.03
C ARG A 146 -9.88 10.32 7.59
N LEU A 147 -10.13 9.23 6.87
CA LEU A 147 -10.60 9.27 5.49
C LEU A 147 -12.05 9.79 5.47
N ARG A 148 -12.29 10.82 4.66
CA ARG A 148 -13.61 11.43 4.47
C ARG A 148 -14.43 10.61 3.48
N PRO A 149 -15.78 10.79 3.43
CA PRO A 149 -16.59 10.22 2.36
C PRO A 149 -16.11 10.69 0.97
N GLY A 150 -16.08 9.77 0.02
CA GLY A 150 -15.66 10.03 -1.36
C GLY A 150 -14.52 9.12 -1.79
N PRO A 151 -13.28 9.33 -1.35
CA PRO A 151 -12.17 8.44 -1.69
C PRO A 151 -12.43 7.01 -1.23
N LYS A 152 -12.03 6.05 -2.06
CA LYS A 152 -12.13 4.62 -1.75
C LYS A 152 -10.77 4.08 -1.34
N VAL A 153 -10.79 3.09 -0.45
CA VAL A 153 -9.58 2.40 -0.01
C VAL A 153 -9.79 0.90 -0.05
N ILE A 154 -8.74 0.18 -0.42
CA ILE A 154 -8.61 -1.27 -0.25
C ILE A 154 -7.32 -1.47 0.52
N VAL A 155 -7.34 -2.35 1.52
CA VAL A 155 -6.12 -2.77 2.22
C VAL A 155 -5.77 -4.18 1.75
N SER A 156 -4.54 -4.37 1.31
CA SER A 156 -4.06 -5.65 0.82
C SER A 156 -2.82 -6.10 1.58
N SER A 157 -2.57 -7.39 1.62
CA SER A 157 -1.36 -7.96 2.21
C SER A 157 -1.13 -9.40 1.74
N PHE A 158 0.14 -9.79 1.70
CA PHE A 158 0.54 -11.20 1.60
C PHE A 158 0.33 -11.93 2.93
N SER A 159 0.26 -11.22 4.05
CA SER A 159 -0.07 -11.80 5.36
C SER A 159 -1.57 -11.86 5.57
N HIS A 160 -2.14 -13.04 5.36
CA HIS A 160 -3.58 -13.25 5.51
C HIS A 160 -4.03 -13.16 6.98
N VAL A 161 -3.16 -13.55 7.90
CA VAL A 161 -3.41 -13.39 9.34
C VAL A 161 -3.55 -11.91 9.71
N LEU A 162 -2.68 -11.06 9.16
CA LEU A 162 -2.73 -9.62 9.38
C LEU A 162 -4.06 -9.03 8.88
N LEU A 163 -4.51 -9.44 7.69
CA LEU A 163 -5.79 -9.00 7.14
C LEU A 163 -6.98 -9.45 7.99
N HIS A 164 -6.93 -10.66 8.52
CA HIS A 164 -7.95 -11.15 9.45
C HIS A 164 -8.03 -10.28 10.70
N LEU A 165 -6.89 -9.95 11.30
CA LEU A 165 -6.82 -9.06 12.46
C LEU A 165 -7.33 -7.64 12.13
N LEU A 166 -6.98 -7.13 10.97
CA LEU A 166 -7.48 -5.83 10.50
C LEU A 166 -9.00 -5.82 10.37
N LYS A 167 -9.58 -6.86 9.76
CA LYS A 167 -11.04 -7.00 9.62
C LYS A 167 -11.76 -7.07 10.95
N GLN A 168 -11.16 -7.68 11.97
CA GLN A 168 -11.73 -7.69 13.31
C GLN A 168 -11.80 -6.29 13.93
N ARG A 169 -10.82 -5.43 13.66
CA ARG A 169 -10.78 -4.05 14.15
C ARG A 169 -11.55 -3.06 13.30
N ALA A 170 -11.59 -3.29 11.99
CA ALA A 170 -12.23 -2.39 11.01
C ALA A 170 -13.01 -3.22 9.99
N PRO A 171 -14.16 -3.83 10.38
CA PRO A 171 -14.89 -4.76 9.51
C PRO A 171 -15.45 -4.11 8.25
N HIS A 172 -15.58 -2.80 8.21
CA HIS A 172 -16.08 -2.05 7.05
C HIS A 172 -15.02 -1.78 6.00
N VAL A 173 -13.72 -2.01 6.29
CA VAL A 173 -12.64 -1.75 5.35
C VAL A 173 -12.52 -2.93 4.38
N PRO A 174 -12.62 -2.71 3.05
CA PRO A 174 -12.37 -3.75 2.08
C PRO A 174 -10.92 -4.24 2.14
N VAL A 175 -10.74 -5.55 2.12
CA VAL A 175 -9.40 -6.15 2.14
C VAL A 175 -9.18 -7.07 0.94
N GLY A 176 -7.94 -7.14 0.47
CA GLY A 176 -7.50 -7.98 -0.62
C GLY A 176 -6.35 -8.89 -0.21
N CYS A 177 -6.50 -10.20 -0.40
CA CYS A 177 -5.40 -11.14 -0.20
C CYS A 177 -4.46 -11.12 -1.39
N LEU A 178 -3.16 -10.99 -1.11
CA LEU A 178 -2.11 -11.09 -2.10
C LEU A 178 -1.51 -12.49 -2.07
N TYR A 179 -1.20 -13.02 -3.24
CA TYR A 179 -0.58 -14.31 -3.41
C TYR A 179 0.58 -14.20 -4.39
N GLU A 180 1.67 -14.87 -4.09
CA GLU A 180 2.63 -15.19 -5.13
C GLU A 180 1.98 -16.21 -6.08
N SER A 181 2.23 -16.09 -7.37
CA SER A 181 1.55 -16.91 -8.39
C SER A 181 1.68 -18.42 -8.15
N ARG A 182 2.81 -18.87 -7.62
CA ARG A 182 3.06 -20.29 -7.32
C ARG A 182 2.52 -20.77 -5.98
N THR A 183 1.96 -19.88 -5.14
CA THR A 183 1.38 -20.23 -3.84
C THR A 183 -0.13 -20.18 -3.83
N LEU A 184 -0.75 -19.78 -4.94
CA LEU A 184 -2.19 -19.79 -5.11
C LEU A 184 -2.65 -21.22 -5.35
N GLY A 185 -3.17 -21.87 -4.31
CA GLY A 185 -3.68 -23.23 -4.36
C GLY A 185 -5.15 -23.30 -4.74
N ASP A 186 -5.67 -24.52 -4.86
CA ASP A 186 -7.08 -24.77 -5.18
C ASP A 186 -8.04 -24.35 -4.05
N ASP A 187 -7.51 -24.13 -2.86
CA ASP A 187 -8.25 -23.71 -1.66
C ASP A 187 -8.35 -22.18 -1.50
N TRP A 188 -8.00 -21.42 -2.52
CA TRP A 188 -7.97 -19.96 -2.47
C TRP A 188 -9.30 -19.34 -2.00
N ARG A 189 -10.42 -19.91 -2.42
CA ARG A 189 -11.75 -19.43 -2.01
C ARG A 189 -11.99 -19.62 -0.51
N SER A 190 -11.65 -20.78 0.00
CA SER A 190 -11.78 -21.07 1.45
C SER A 190 -10.91 -20.15 2.28
N THR A 191 -9.69 -19.86 1.82
CA THR A 191 -8.79 -18.91 2.49
C THR A 191 -9.40 -17.52 2.56
N LEU A 192 -9.97 -17.02 1.46
CA LEU A 192 -10.65 -15.72 1.43
C LEU A 192 -11.82 -15.66 2.39
N GLU A 193 -12.66 -16.69 2.41
CA GLU A 193 -13.81 -16.76 3.31
C GLU A 193 -13.37 -16.76 4.79
N ILE A 194 -12.31 -17.50 5.13
CA ILE A 194 -11.78 -17.58 6.50
C ILE A 194 -11.22 -16.22 6.95
N VAL A 195 -10.46 -15.54 6.12
CA VAL A 195 -9.86 -14.24 6.47
C VAL A 195 -10.83 -13.07 6.30
N GLY A 196 -11.99 -13.29 5.67
CA GLY A 196 -12.97 -12.24 5.40
C GLY A 196 -12.52 -11.26 4.32
N ALA A 197 -11.70 -11.72 3.37
CA ALA A 197 -11.21 -10.88 2.29
C ALA A 197 -12.29 -10.61 1.26
N ASP A 198 -12.27 -9.41 0.70
CA ASP A 198 -13.20 -8.95 -0.34
C ASP A 198 -12.64 -9.12 -1.74
N TYR A 199 -11.30 -9.13 -1.86
CA TYR A 199 -10.60 -9.18 -3.15
C TYR A 199 -9.40 -10.10 -3.08
N ILE A 200 -8.99 -10.61 -4.24
CA ILE A 200 -7.73 -11.32 -4.41
C ILE A 200 -6.88 -10.59 -5.48
N HIS A 201 -5.60 -10.44 -5.21
CA HIS A 201 -4.66 -9.83 -6.12
C HIS A 201 -3.40 -10.71 -6.20
N PRO A 202 -3.21 -11.51 -7.25
CA PRO A 202 -1.99 -12.30 -7.42
C PRO A 202 -0.85 -11.38 -7.83
N GLU A 203 0.33 -11.59 -7.26
CA GLU A 203 1.52 -10.81 -7.57
C GLU A 203 1.98 -10.99 -9.03
N ASP A 204 1.81 -12.18 -9.55
CA ASP A 204 2.12 -12.52 -10.92
C ASP A 204 0.95 -13.31 -11.46
N THR A 205 0.28 -12.77 -12.45
CA THR A 205 -1.07 -13.14 -12.83
C THR A 205 -1.25 -14.58 -13.31
N GLY A 206 -1.39 -15.53 -12.38
CA GLY A 206 -1.95 -16.85 -12.68
C GLY A 206 -3.48 -16.85 -12.65
N LEU A 207 -4.14 -15.75 -12.22
CA LEU A 207 -5.58 -15.66 -12.17
C LEU A 207 -6.16 -15.11 -13.48
N THR A 208 -7.22 -15.79 -13.95
CA THR A 208 -8.03 -15.28 -15.05
C THR A 208 -9.00 -14.21 -14.57
N ARG A 209 -9.52 -13.41 -15.49
CA ARG A 209 -10.57 -12.42 -15.21
C ARG A 209 -11.78 -13.03 -14.51
N GLN A 210 -12.19 -14.25 -14.89
CA GLN A 210 -13.30 -14.95 -14.26
C GLN A 210 -13.02 -15.30 -12.80
N GLN A 211 -11.80 -15.74 -12.49
CA GLN A 211 -11.42 -16.06 -11.13
C GLN A 211 -11.48 -14.84 -10.23
N VAL A 212 -11.02 -13.69 -10.71
CA VAL A 212 -11.11 -12.43 -9.95
C VAL A 212 -12.56 -12.02 -9.71
N GLN A 213 -13.42 -12.13 -10.72
CA GLN A 213 -14.85 -11.81 -10.60
C GLN A 213 -15.59 -12.70 -9.58
N ALA A 214 -15.15 -13.94 -9.38
CA ALA A 214 -15.76 -14.85 -8.42
C ALA A 214 -15.63 -14.41 -6.96
N PHE A 215 -14.79 -13.44 -6.65
CA PHE A 215 -14.58 -12.92 -5.31
C PHE A 215 -15.53 -11.78 -4.89
N ARG A 216 -16.50 -11.50 -5.68
CA ARG A 216 -17.46 -10.43 -5.39
C ARG A 216 -18.57 -10.86 -4.47
#